data_3782b92affc536dc18a1272562094e5f
#
_entry.id   3782b92affc536dc18a1272562094e5f
#
_cell.length_a   1.000
_cell.length_b   1.000
_cell.length_c   1.000
_cell.angle_alpha   90.00
_cell.angle_beta   90.00
_cell.angle_gamma   90.00
#
_symmetry.space_group_name_H-M   'P 1'
#
loop_
_entity.id
_entity.type
_entity.pdbx_description
1 polymer ?
#
loop_
_entity_poly.entity_id
_entity_poly.type
_entity_poly.pdbx_seq_one_letter_code
_entity_poly.pdbx_strand_id
1 'polypeptide(L)'
;GPEMEACRHLFGGLVGATGEDVAITFSTSYAVAAAARNLSVEKGQEILVLEGQFPSNYYAWRKMAARDGGTMRVVTRPSDFDWTSAVLEVISPETGLVTLPNCHWTDGSFVDLERIGPVCRERGIPLVVDATQSIGAMTTDVARIQPDYMIASAYKWLLCPDMMGFMYVAPNRQDGDPVEDNHAGRGDAPSMEY
;
A
#
# COMPACT_ATOMS: atom_id res chain seq x y z
N GLY A 1 15.80 -18.12 -1.54
CA GLY A 1 16.22 -19.23 -0.70
C GLY A 1 15.21 -19.46 0.44
N PRO A 2 15.32 -20.54 1.21
CA PRO A 2 14.32 -20.93 2.22
C PRO A 2 14.10 -19.89 3.31
N GLU A 3 15.11 -19.11 3.67
CA GLU A 3 14.99 -18.03 4.65
C GLU A 3 14.08 -16.91 4.15
N MET A 4 14.17 -16.58 2.87
CA MET A 4 13.31 -15.57 2.25
C MET A 4 11.85 -16.01 2.23
N GLU A 5 11.61 -17.28 1.92
CA GLU A 5 10.27 -17.87 1.98
C GLU A 5 9.72 -17.85 3.41
N ALA A 6 10.55 -18.21 4.39
CA ALA A 6 10.17 -18.13 5.79
C ALA A 6 9.76 -16.69 6.19
N CYS A 7 10.50 -15.67 5.75
CA CYS A 7 10.16 -14.26 6.00
C CYS A 7 8.81 -13.87 5.38
N ARG A 8 8.52 -14.31 4.16
CA ARG A 8 7.22 -14.07 3.50
C ARG A 8 6.07 -14.68 4.29
N HIS A 9 6.22 -15.95 4.71
CA HIS A 9 5.19 -16.64 5.50
C HIS A 9 4.99 -16.01 6.88
N LEU A 10 6.07 -15.59 7.57
CA LEU A 10 5.97 -14.91 8.84
C LEU A 10 5.24 -13.56 8.71
N PHE A 11 5.59 -12.76 7.71
CA PHE A 11 4.90 -11.50 7.46
C PHE A 11 3.43 -11.73 7.08
N GLY A 12 3.16 -12.70 6.20
CA GLY A 12 1.79 -13.09 5.84
C GLY A 12 0.96 -13.42 7.10
N GLY A 13 1.51 -14.23 7.99
CA GLY A 13 0.86 -14.57 9.28
C GLY A 13 0.60 -13.35 10.19
N LEU A 14 1.48 -12.34 10.17
CA LEU A 14 1.28 -11.10 10.94
C LEU A 14 0.10 -10.26 10.45
N VAL A 15 -0.23 -10.34 9.16
CA VAL A 15 -1.28 -9.53 8.54
C VAL A 15 -2.54 -10.31 8.17
N GLY A 16 -2.63 -11.58 8.57
CA GLY A 16 -3.78 -12.44 8.26
C GLY A 16 -3.83 -12.90 6.80
N ALA A 17 -2.66 -13.01 6.14
CA ALA A 17 -2.49 -13.46 4.77
C ALA A 17 -1.60 -14.71 4.70
N THR A 18 -1.32 -15.20 3.50
CA THR A 18 -0.34 -16.26 3.25
C THR A 18 0.98 -15.69 2.74
N GLY A 19 2.05 -16.46 2.77
CA GLY A 19 3.33 -16.05 2.19
C GLY A 19 3.26 -15.86 0.67
N GLU A 20 2.32 -16.51 0.00
CA GLU A 20 2.11 -16.37 -1.44
C GLU A 20 1.62 -14.96 -1.82
N ASP A 21 0.93 -14.29 -0.90
CA ASP A 21 0.41 -12.93 -1.09
C ASP A 21 1.45 -11.85 -0.77
N VAL A 22 2.68 -12.23 -0.42
CA VAL A 22 3.71 -11.32 0.09
C VAL A 22 4.93 -11.28 -0.82
N ALA A 23 5.36 -10.09 -1.21
CA ALA A 23 6.64 -9.83 -1.83
C ALA A 23 7.61 -9.17 -0.82
N ILE A 24 8.90 -9.53 -0.90
CA ILE A 24 9.96 -8.82 -0.21
C ILE A 24 10.45 -7.69 -1.11
N THR A 25 10.61 -6.50 -0.54
CA THR A 25 11.04 -5.30 -1.25
C THR A 25 12.23 -4.64 -0.56
N PHE A 26 12.95 -3.79 -1.28
CA PHE A 26 14.10 -3.08 -0.71
C PHE A 26 13.71 -1.83 0.09
N SER A 27 12.52 -1.28 -0.18
CA SER A 27 12.05 -0.07 0.48
C SER A 27 10.56 0.15 0.27
N THR A 28 9.94 0.96 1.13
CA THR A 28 8.58 1.48 0.94
C THR A 28 8.45 2.21 -0.42
N SER A 29 9.44 3.00 -0.81
CA SER A 29 9.41 3.73 -2.09
C SER A 29 9.32 2.80 -3.30
N TYR A 30 10.07 1.68 -3.29
CA TYR A 30 10.01 0.68 -4.35
C TYR A 30 8.63 0.01 -4.40
N ALA A 31 8.12 -0.41 -3.26
CA ALA A 31 6.82 -1.06 -3.16
C ALA A 31 5.66 -0.12 -3.59
N VAL A 32 5.70 1.15 -3.17
CA VAL A 32 4.72 2.16 -3.62
C VAL A 32 4.83 2.40 -5.13
N ALA A 33 6.05 2.43 -5.69
CA ALA A 33 6.24 2.56 -7.13
C ALA A 33 5.69 1.35 -7.90
N ALA A 34 5.84 0.13 -7.36
CA ALA A 34 5.25 -1.09 -7.91
C ALA A 34 3.72 -1.02 -7.92
N ALA A 35 3.10 -0.60 -6.82
CA ALA A 35 1.66 -0.40 -6.76
C ALA A 35 1.19 0.68 -7.75
N ALA A 36 1.89 1.83 -7.82
CA ALA A 36 1.55 2.92 -8.72
C ALA A 36 1.71 2.57 -10.22
N ARG A 37 2.58 1.60 -10.55
CA ARG A 37 2.70 1.06 -11.91
C ARG A 37 1.45 0.26 -12.31
N ASN A 38 0.85 -0.44 -11.35
CA ASN A 38 -0.25 -1.37 -11.56
C ASN A 38 -1.64 -0.77 -11.25
N LEU A 39 -1.68 0.50 -10.90
CA LEU A 39 -2.90 1.24 -10.66
C LEU A 39 -3.00 2.44 -11.61
N SER A 40 -4.22 2.90 -11.81
CA SER A 40 -4.52 4.10 -12.58
C SER A 40 -5.73 4.81 -11.99
N VAL A 41 -5.88 6.07 -12.32
CA VAL A 41 -7.11 6.84 -12.09
C VAL A 41 -7.61 7.37 -13.43
N GLU A 42 -8.91 7.58 -13.54
CA GLU A 42 -9.50 8.22 -14.71
C GLU A 42 -9.23 9.73 -14.68
N LYS A 43 -9.31 10.34 -15.86
CA LYS A 43 -9.16 11.80 -15.97
C LYS A 43 -10.19 12.53 -15.11
N GLY A 44 -9.70 13.38 -14.23
CA GLY A 44 -10.50 14.16 -13.29
C GLY A 44 -10.76 13.46 -11.95
N GLN A 45 -10.40 12.18 -11.80
CA GLN A 45 -10.49 11.52 -10.49
C GLN A 45 -9.43 12.03 -9.52
N GLU A 46 -9.70 11.82 -8.25
CA GLU A 46 -8.87 12.24 -7.13
C GLU A 46 -8.12 11.07 -6.49
N ILE A 47 -6.86 11.31 -6.13
CA ILE A 47 -6.06 10.42 -5.29
C ILE A 47 -6.04 11.01 -3.88
N LEU A 48 -6.67 10.33 -2.94
CA LEU A 48 -6.84 10.79 -1.57
C LEU A 48 -5.64 10.40 -0.72
N VAL A 49 -5.04 11.41 -0.06
CA VAL A 49 -3.89 11.28 0.85
C VAL A 49 -4.11 12.15 2.08
N LEU A 50 -3.39 11.87 3.17
CA LEU A 50 -3.42 12.73 4.37
C LEU A 50 -2.45 13.91 4.23
N GLU A 51 -2.77 15.02 4.86
CA GLU A 51 -1.84 16.14 5.04
C GLU A 51 -0.60 15.68 5.81
N GLY A 52 0.59 16.10 5.36
CA GLY A 52 1.86 15.70 5.97
C GLY A 52 2.23 14.23 5.74
N GLN A 53 1.64 13.57 4.74
CA GLN A 53 1.96 12.19 4.37
C GLN A 53 3.46 12.01 4.13
N PHE A 54 3.98 10.82 4.48
CA PHE A 54 5.40 10.52 4.26
C PHE A 54 5.74 10.57 2.75
N PRO A 55 6.89 11.19 2.37
CA PRO A 55 7.22 11.45 0.96
C PRO A 55 7.13 10.23 0.03
N SER A 56 7.57 9.05 0.48
CA SER A 56 7.49 7.81 -0.33
C SER A 56 6.06 7.45 -0.69
N ASN A 57 5.10 7.75 0.19
CA ASN A 57 3.67 7.51 -0.04
C ASN A 57 2.92 8.77 -0.52
N TYR A 58 3.61 9.67 -1.21
CA TYR A 58 3.02 10.87 -1.81
C TYR A 58 3.50 11.09 -3.24
N TYR A 59 4.82 11.12 -3.48
CA TYR A 59 5.36 11.53 -4.77
C TYR A 59 5.06 10.58 -5.92
N ALA A 60 5.00 9.26 -5.67
CA ALA A 60 4.63 8.29 -6.69
C ALA A 60 3.18 8.51 -7.15
N TRP A 61 2.28 8.79 -6.23
CA TRP A 61 0.87 9.07 -6.52
C TRP A 61 0.68 10.39 -7.25
N ARG A 62 1.41 11.43 -6.86
CA ARG A 62 1.42 12.70 -7.61
C ARG A 62 1.88 12.52 -9.05
N LYS A 63 2.90 11.67 -9.27
CA LYS A 63 3.37 11.32 -10.61
C LYS A 63 2.29 10.56 -11.40
N MET A 64 1.61 9.62 -10.74
CA MET A 64 0.49 8.87 -11.35
C MET A 64 -0.67 9.81 -11.70
N ALA A 65 -1.09 10.70 -10.80
CA ALA A 65 -2.11 11.70 -11.08
C ALA A 65 -1.78 12.54 -12.32
N ALA A 66 -0.52 13.01 -12.43
CA ALA A 66 -0.08 13.77 -13.58
C ALA A 66 -0.07 12.94 -14.88
N ARG A 67 0.30 11.67 -14.83
CA ARG A 67 0.27 10.74 -15.98
C ARG A 67 -1.16 10.52 -16.49
N ASP A 68 -2.10 10.33 -15.57
CA ASP A 68 -3.46 9.85 -15.86
C ASP A 68 -4.48 11.01 -16.00
N GLY A 69 -4.07 12.24 -15.71
CA GLY A 69 -4.96 13.41 -15.73
C GLY A 69 -5.87 13.51 -14.50
N GLY A 70 -5.50 12.85 -13.41
CA GLY A 70 -6.12 12.98 -12.10
C GLY A 70 -5.52 14.10 -11.26
N THR A 71 -6.00 14.24 -10.02
CA THR A 71 -5.54 15.24 -9.05
C THR A 71 -5.26 14.63 -7.69
N MET A 72 -4.48 15.33 -6.86
CA MET A 72 -4.27 14.94 -5.46
C MET A 72 -5.33 15.59 -4.58
N ARG A 73 -6.05 14.80 -3.80
CA ARG A 73 -6.94 15.28 -2.74
C ARG A 73 -6.27 15.10 -1.39
N VAL A 74 -5.84 16.19 -0.79
CA VAL A 74 -5.20 16.16 0.54
C VAL A 74 -6.27 16.35 1.61
N VAL A 75 -6.42 15.36 2.50
CA VAL A 75 -7.26 15.48 3.68
C VAL A 75 -6.51 16.31 4.72
N THR A 76 -7.04 17.47 5.04
CA THR A 76 -6.46 18.36 6.05
C THR A 76 -6.51 17.71 7.43
N ARG A 77 -5.47 17.93 8.24
CA ARG A 77 -5.40 17.43 9.61
C ARG A 77 -6.58 17.92 10.45
N PRO A 78 -7.42 17.00 10.95
CA PRO A 78 -8.52 17.40 11.83
C PRO A 78 -7.99 17.84 13.20
N SER A 79 -8.63 18.83 13.80
CA SER A 79 -8.21 19.41 15.08
C SER A 79 -8.33 18.42 16.26
N ASP A 80 -9.21 17.44 16.13
CA ASP A 80 -9.44 16.35 17.09
C ASP A 80 -8.63 15.08 16.77
N PHE A 81 -7.83 15.11 15.69
CA PHE A 81 -7.06 13.98 15.17
C PHE A 81 -7.91 12.77 14.71
N ASP A 82 -9.21 12.91 14.51
CA ASP A 82 -10.06 11.88 13.92
C ASP A 82 -9.90 11.83 12.39
N TRP A 83 -8.76 11.31 11.97
CA TRP A 83 -8.46 11.09 10.55
C TRP A 83 -9.50 10.19 9.86
N THR A 84 -10.05 9.22 10.60
CA THR A 84 -10.99 8.25 10.05
C THR A 84 -12.26 8.93 9.57
N SER A 85 -12.87 9.76 10.41
CA SER A 85 -14.05 10.54 10.03
C SER A 85 -13.73 11.54 8.92
N ALA A 86 -12.59 12.24 9.02
CA ALA A 86 -12.17 13.20 7.99
C ALA A 86 -11.97 12.54 6.60
N VAL A 87 -11.41 11.34 6.55
CA VAL A 87 -11.26 10.57 5.31
C VAL A 87 -12.63 10.14 4.77
N LEU A 88 -13.48 9.57 5.62
CA LEU A 88 -14.80 9.09 5.21
C LEU A 88 -15.72 10.20 4.65
N GLU A 89 -15.61 11.42 5.20
CA GLU A 89 -16.36 12.58 4.74
C GLU A 89 -15.97 13.06 3.34
N VAL A 90 -14.72 12.86 2.93
CA VAL A 90 -14.21 13.35 1.64
C VAL A 90 -14.23 12.31 0.52
N ILE A 91 -14.45 11.03 0.85
CA ILE A 91 -14.62 9.98 -0.19
C ILE A 91 -15.90 10.27 -0.97
N SER A 92 -15.75 10.44 -2.28
CA SER A 92 -16.79 10.85 -3.21
C SER A 92 -16.78 9.99 -4.48
N PRO A 93 -17.72 10.16 -5.43
CA PRO A 93 -17.68 9.51 -6.73
C PRO A 93 -16.42 9.85 -7.57
N GLU A 94 -15.79 10.99 -7.30
CA GLU A 94 -14.55 11.42 -7.95
C GLU A 94 -13.31 10.74 -7.37
N THR A 95 -13.42 10.07 -6.21
CA THR A 95 -12.28 9.37 -5.60
C THR A 95 -11.92 8.13 -6.41
N GLY A 96 -10.75 8.15 -7.05
CA GLY A 96 -10.22 7.05 -7.88
C GLY A 96 -9.20 6.16 -7.16
N LEU A 97 -8.60 6.65 -6.08
CA LEU A 97 -7.63 5.92 -5.25
C LEU A 97 -7.58 6.52 -3.84
N VAL A 98 -7.47 5.64 -2.86
CA VAL A 98 -7.20 6.02 -1.46
C VAL A 98 -5.86 5.43 -1.04
N THR A 99 -4.94 6.27 -0.53
CA THR A 99 -3.65 5.83 -0.03
C THR A 99 -3.37 6.43 1.33
N LEU A 100 -3.28 5.58 2.36
CA LEU A 100 -3.29 5.97 3.76
C LEU A 100 -2.26 5.19 4.58
N PRO A 101 -1.73 5.79 5.67
CA PRO A 101 -1.11 5.02 6.73
C PRO A 101 -2.18 4.46 7.68
N ASN A 102 -1.81 3.48 8.50
CA ASN A 102 -2.62 3.06 9.65
C ASN A 102 -2.32 3.92 10.89
N CYS A 103 -1.11 4.50 10.93
CA CYS A 103 -0.65 5.39 11.97
C CYS A 103 0.14 6.53 11.33
N HIS A 104 -0.24 7.78 11.62
CA HIS A 104 0.42 8.95 11.04
C HIS A 104 1.84 9.11 11.60
N TRP A 105 2.84 9.23 10.74
CA TRP A 105 4.25 9.15 11.11
C TRP A 105 4.76 10.34 11.95
N THR A 106 4.06 11.47 11.93
CA THR A 106 4.50 12.69 12.64
C THR A 106 4.05 12.73 14.10
N ASP A 107 2.94 12.10 14.44
CA ASP A 107 2.31 12.24 15.76
C ASP A 107 1.70 10.95 16.31
N GLY A 108 1.72 9.87 15.53
CA GLY A 108 1.17 8.58 15.96
C GLY A 108 -0.36 8.50 15.96
N SER A 109 -1.05 9.52 15.42
CA SER A 109 -2.51 9.47 15.35
C SER A 109 -3.00 8.31 14.48
N PHE A 110 -4.07 7.67 14.94
CA PHE A 110 -4.60 6.44 14.38
C PHE A 110 -5.55 6.73 13.20
N VAL A 111 -5.49 5.86 12.20
CA VAL A 111 -6.41 5.82 11.07
C VAL A 111 -7.07 4.43 11.06
N ASP A 112 -8.36 4.37 11.32
CA ASP A 112 -9.12 3.11 11.37
C ASP A 112 -9.41 2.58 9.96
N LEU A 113 -8.47 1.79 9.46
CA LEU A 113 -8.56 1.20 8.13
C LEU A 113 -9.65 0.12 8.04
N GLU A 114 -10.08 -0.47 9.15
CA GLU A 114 -11.18 -1.44 9.17
C GLU A 114 -12.54 -0.78 8.94
N ARG A 115 -12.66 0.53 9.20
CA ARG A 115 -13.82 1.34 8.84
C ARG A 115 -13.73 1.89 7.41
N ILE A 116 -12.55 2.25 6.95
CA ILE A 116 -12.34 2.86 5.63
C ILE A 116 -12.32 1.79 4.52
N GLY A 117 -11.65 0.68 4.73
CA GLY A 117 -11.45 -0.36 3.72
C GLY A 117 -12.76 -0.90 3.12
N PRO A 118 -13.77 -1.30 3.93
CA PRO A 118 -15.07 -1.72 3.42
C PRO A 118 -15.76 -0.68 2.55
N VAL A 119 -15.66 0.61 2.90
CA VAL A 119 -16.23 1.72 2.10
C VAL A 119 -15.53 1.83 0.74
N CYS A 120 -14.20 1.72 0.72
CA CYS A 120 -13.44 1.68 -0.53
C CYS A 120 -13.85 0.47 -1.38
N ARG A 121 -13.97 -0.70 -0.77
CA ARG A 121 -14.36 -1.94 -1.46
C ARG A 121 -15.76 -1.84 -2.06
N GLU A 122 -16.74 -1.36 -1.30
CA GLU A 122 -18.12 -1.17 -1.75
C GLU A 122 -18.21 -0.24 -2.95
N ARG A 123 -17.37 0.80 -2.98
CA ARG A 123 -17.33 1.80 -4.05
C ARG A 123 -16.38 1.45 -5.20
N GLY A 124 -15.68 0.31 -5.13
CA GLY A 124 -14.71 -0.11 -6.15
C GLY A 124 -13.46 0.78 -6.21
N ILE A 125 -13.13 1.47 -5.10
CA ILE A 125 -11.96 2.35 -4.99
C ILE A 125 -10.77 1.53 -4.49
N PRO A 126 -9.65 1.47 -5.22
CA PRO A 126 -8.43 0.83 -4.72
C PRO A 126 -7.93 1.49 -3.43
N LEU A 127 -7.46 0.65 -2.49
CA LEU A 127 -6.87 1.08 -1.22
C LEU A 127 -5.42 0.60 -1.13
N VAL A 128 -4.50 1.54 -0.97
CA VAL A 128 -3.09 1.28 -0.70
C VAL A 128 -2.74 1.74 0.71
N VAL A 129 -2.12 0.85 1.49
CA VAL A 129 -1.79 1.12 2.90
C VAL A 129 -0.28 1.16 3.09
N ASP A 130 0.23 2.24 3.67
CA ASP A 130 1.58 2.29 4.24
C ASP A 130 1.51 1.97 5.73
N ALA A 131 1.77 0.72 6.06
CA ALA A 131 1.70 0.20 7.42
C ALA A 131 3.05 0.22 8.15
N THR A 132 4.02 0.98 7.65
CA THR A 132 5.37 1.06 8.23
C THR A 132 5.38 1.44 9.70
N GLN A 133 4.43 2.24 10.16
CA GLN A 133 4.36 2.67 11.57
C GLN A 133 3.48 1.78 12.45
N SER A 134 2.89 0.74 11.92
CA SER A 134 1.91 -0.07 12.67
C SER A 134 2.22 -1.57 12.70
N ILE A 135 2.68 -2.18 11.61
CA ILE A 135 2.96 -3.63 11.59
C ILE A 135 4.09 -3.99 12.53
N GLY A 136 3.82 -4.95 13.41
CA GLY A 136 4.70 -5.36 14.50
C GLY A 136 4.37 -4.68 15.83
N ALA A 137 3.72 -3.51 15.81
CA ALA A 137 3.27 -2.79 17.00
C ALA A 137 1.75 -2.89 17.24
N MET A 138 0.98 -3.08 16.17
CA MET A 138 -0.48 -3.15 16.21
C MET A 138 -0.96 -4.38 15.43
N THR A 139 -2.07 -4.97 15.88
CA THR A 139 -2.75 -6.01 15.12
C THR A 139 -3.25 -5.45 13.79
N THR A 140 -2.99 -6.18 12.72
CA THR A 140 -3.39 -5.81 11.36
C THR A 140 -3.98 -7.03 10.67
N ASP A 141 -5.17 -6.90 10.08
CA ASP A 141 -5.86 -7.99 9.40
C ASP A 141 -6.33 -7.53 8.02
N VAL A 142 -5.69 -8.04 6.98
CA VAL A 142 -6.03 -7.68 5.59
C VAL A 142 -7.41 -8.18 5.18
N ALA A 143 -7.96 -9.22 5.82
CA ALA A 143 -9.33 -9.67 5.54
C ALA A 143 -10.38 -8.64 6.01
N ARG A 144 -10.07 -7.89 7.07
CA ARG A 144 -10.94 -6.84 7.60
C ARG A 144 -10.73 -5.50 6.89
N ILE A 145 -9.48 -5.14 6.59
CA ILE A 145 -9.12 -3.88 5.92
C ILE A 145 -9.40 -3.96 4.41
N GLN A 146 -9.15 -5.11 3.80
CA GLN A 146 -9.31 -5.38 2.37
C GLN A 146 -8.49 -4.42 1.47
N PRO A 147 -7.20 -4.19 1.74
CA PRO A 147 -6.37 -3.34 0.90
C PRO A 147 -6.04 -4.07 -0.41
N ASP A 148 -5.83 -3.31 -1.48
CA ASP A 148 -5.24 -3.83 -2.72
C ASP A 148 -3.74 -4.09 -2.55
N TYR A 149 -3.07 -3.19 -1.83
CA TYR A 149 -1.66 -3.29 -1.45
C TYR A 149 -1.47 -2.81 -0.01
N MET A 150 -0.64 -3.53 0.75
CA MET A 150 -0.18 -3.08 2.07
C MET A 150 1.33 -3.18 2.14
N ILE A 151 1.98 -2.10 2.49
CA ILE A 151 3.43 -1.93 2.39
C ILE A 151 3.99 -1.59 3.76
N ALA A 152 5.13 -2.17 4.12
CA ALA A 152 5.84 -1.82 5.34
C ALA A 152 7.36 -1.90 5.15
N SER A 153 8.08 -0.87 5.58
CA SER A 153 9.52 -1.00 5.88
C SER A 153 9.70 -1.83 7.12
N ALA A 154 10.64 -2.77 7.09
CA ALA A 154 10.79 -3.76 8.16
C ALA A 154 11.73 -3.34 9.28
N TYR A 155 12.57 -2.31 9.09
CA TYR A 155 13.58 -1.88 10.07
C TYR A 155 13.02 -1.17 11.31
N LYS A 156 11.73 -0.77 11.29
CA LYS A 156 11.09 -0.12 12.44
C LYS A 156 10.58 -1.18 13.44
N TRP A 157 9.29 -1.46 13.40
CA TRP A 157 8.63 -2.31 14.40
C TRP A 157 8.83 -3.81 14.17
N LEU A 158 9.27 -4.22 12.97
CA LEU A 158 9.64 -5.62 12.68
C LEU A 158 11.11 -5.93 13.03
N LEU A 159 11.89 -4.92 13.44
CA LEU A 159 13.27 -5.06 13.90
C LEU A 159 14.22 -5.77 12.91
N CYS A 160 13.91 -5.67 11.63
CA CYS A 160 14.74 -6.21 10.56
C CYS A 160 15.87 -5.23 10.17
N PRO A 161 16.87 -5.69 9.41
CA PRO A 161 17.88 -4.80 8.84
C PRO A 161 17.29 -3.73 7.92
N ASP A 162 18.04 -2.65 7.72
CA ASP A 162 17.76 -1.66 6.67
C ASP A 162 17.71 -2.31 5.28
N MET A 163 17.05 -1.64 4.34
CA MET A 163 16.85 -2.12 2.98
C MET A 163 16.01 -3.40 2.88
N MET A 164 15.15 -3.64 3.84
CA MET A 164 14.17 -4.71 3.83
C MET A 164 12.78 -4.15 4.10
N GLY A 165 11.83 -4.56 3.28
CA GLY A 165 10.42 -4.26 3.44
C GLY A 165 9.57 -5.40 2.91
N PHE A 166 8.29 -5.31 3.18
CA PHE A 166 7.28 -6.27 2.72
C PHE A 166 6.15 -5.55 2.03
N MET A 167 5.56 -6.23 1.06
CA MET A 167 4.40 -5.79 0.32
C MET A 167 3.41 -6.95 0.24
N TYR A 168 2.28 -6.82 0.92
CA TYR A 168 1.12 -7.65 0.67
C TYR A 168 0.44 -7.15 -0.62
N VAL A 169 0.05 -8.09 -1.46
CA VAL A 169 -0.66 -7.85 -2.72
C VAL A 169 -1.95 -8.68 -2.70
N ALA A 170 -3.08 -8.03 -2.82
CA ALA A 170 -4.36 -8.73 -2.88
C ALA A 170 -4.38 -9.74 -4.05
N PRO A 171 -5.01 -10.92 -3.90
CA PRO A 171 -4.98 -11.97 -4.94
C PRO A 171 -5.40 -11.49 -6.34
N ASN A 172 -6.36 -10.58 -6.43
CA ASN A 172 -6.82 -9.99 -7.69
C ASN A 172 -5.87 -8.92 -8.28
N ARG A 173 -4.73 -8.67 -7.65
CA ARG A 173 -3.70 -7.72 -8.10
C ARG A 173 -2.36 -8.38 -8.41
N GLN A 174 -2.25 -9.71 -8.31
CA GLN A 174 -0.98 -10.42 -8.42
C GLN A 174 -0.52 -10.63 -9.87
N ASP A 175 -1.40 -10.52 -10.84
CA ASP A 175 -1.08 -10.62 -12.27
C ASP A 175 -0.61 -9.29 -12.89
N GLY A 176 -0.04 -8.41 -12.08
CA GLY A 176 0.42 -7.09 -12.51
C GLY A 176 1.80 -7.10 -13.17
N ASP A 177 2.16 -5.92 -13.72
CA ASP A 177 3.48 -5.68 -14.33
C ASP A 177 4.55 -5.49 -13.25
N PRO A 178 5.66 -6.25 -13.28
CA PRO A 178 6.78 -6.04 -12.36
C PRO A 178 7.47 -4.69 -12.64
N VAL A 179 8.11 -4.12 -11.60
CA VAL A 179 8.93 -2.91 -11.79
C VAL A 179 10.18 -3.22 -12.60
N GLU A 180 10.72 -4.42 -12.42
CA GLU A 180 11.92 -4.92 -13.10
C GLU A 180 11.60 -6.23 -13.83
N ASP A 181 11.93 -6.28 -15.11
CA ASP A 181 11.94 -7.53 -15.88
C ASP A 181 13.23 -8.31 -15.58
N ASN A 182 13.09 -9.41 -14.87
CA ASN A 182 14.22 -10.29 -14.58
C ASN A 182 13.83 -11.78 -14.82
N HIS A 183 14.84 -12.64 -14.93
CA HIS A 183 14.64 -14.04 -15.22
C HIS A 183 13.79 -14.80 -14.18
N ALA A 184 13.81 -14.38 -12.91
CA ALA A 184 13.08 -15.06 -11.84
C ALA A 184 11.57 -14.77 -11.89
N GLY A 185 11.18 -13.65 -12.50
CA GLY A 185 9.77 -13.24 -12.66
C GLY A 185 9.10 -13.81 -13.91
N ARG A 186 9.82 -14.56 -14.75
CA ARG A 186 9.30 -15.11 -16.00
C ARG A 186 9.07 -16.62 -15.89
N GLY A 187 7.84 -17.05 -16.17
CA GLY A 187 7.48 -18.48 -16.17
C GLY A 187 8.22 -19.32 -17.23
N ASP A 188 8.78 -18.65 -18.26
CA ASP A 188 9.54 -19.23 -19.37
C ASP A 188 11.07 -19.06 -19.22
N ALA A 189 11.55 -18.66 -18.04
CA ALA A 189 12.97 -18.39 -17.78
C ALA A 189 13.95 -19.50 -18.25
N PRO A 190 13.61 -20.80 -18.19
CA PRO A 190 14.48 -21.85 -18.70
C PRO A 190 14.57 -21.91 -20.24
N SER A 191 13.64 -21.31 -20.96
CA SER A 191 13.54 -21.35 -22.44
C SER A 191 13.81 -20.01 -23.11
N MET A 192 14.54 -19.10 -22.45
CA MET A 192 14.85 -17.78 -23.03
C MET A 192 15.55 -17.90 -24.37
N GLU A 193 14.89 -17.43 -25.43
CA GLU A 193 15.51 -17.11 -26.71
C GLU A 193 15.99 -15.65 -26.69
N TYR A 194 17.23 -15.41 -27.09
CA TYR A 194 17.83 -14.09 -27.23
C TYR A 194 17.66 -13.57 -28.65
#